data_00bd8e649c89c1e269ed68758af0b94a
#
_entry.id   00bd8e649c89c1e269ed68758af0b94a
#
_cell.length_a   1.000
_cell.length_b   1.000
_cell.length_c   1.000
_cell.angle_alpha   90.00
_cell.angle_beta   90.00
_cell.angle_gamma   90.00
#
_symmetry.space_group_name_H-M   'P 1'
#
loop_
_entity.id
_entity.type
_entity.pdbx_description
1 polymer ?
#
loop_
_entity_poly.entity_id
_entity_poly.type
_entity_poly.pdbx_seq_one_letter_code
_entity_poly.pdbx_strand_id
1 'polypeptide(L)'
;MKLPRDFTDYFGGKQNVLNDMMLSKFTHQFFEETWTIDDIPEDYYSLKDGVKLMTSGKIHQANEGCSCAMGTVMTQFIQNLRLTEDQFALMDMEAGIEHFGRGIDNGVDLILIIIDPSYESLQLSKKSGNYRKVFKNHLLRSQ
;
A
#
# COMPACT_ATOMS: atom_id res chain seq x y z
N MET A 1 20.31 -9.41 7.27
CA MET A 1 19.59 -9.02 6.04
C MET A 1 19.73 -7.52 5.88
N LYS A 2 20.19 -7.04 4.69
CA LYS A 2 20.28 -5.60 4.42
C LYS A 2 18.85 -5.08 4.21
N LEU A 3 18.49 -3.96 4.84
CA LEU A 3 17.21 -3.32 4.58
C LEU A 3 17.18 -2.78 3.14
N PRO A 4 16.06 -2.89 2.43
CA PRO A 4 15.91 -2.32 1.10
C PRO A 4 15.90 -0.79 1.16
N ARG A 5 16.16 -0.14 0.03
CA ARG A 5 15.89 1.29 -0.13
C ARG A 5 14.38 1.55 -0.08
N ASP A 6 14.01 2.73 0.37
CA ASP A 6 12.62 3.16 0.36
C ASP A 6 12.09 3.25 -1.09
N PHE A 7 10.93 2.67 -1.37
CA PHE A 7 10.44 2.57 -2.75
C PHE A 7 10.08 3.95 -3.34
N THR A 8 9.76 4.94 -2.53
CA THR A 8 9.63 6.32 -2.99
C THR A 8 10.90 6.89 -3.61
N ASP A 9 12.09 6.35 -3.26
CA ASP A 9 13.37 6.79 -3.84
C ASP A 9 13.50 6.41 -5.30
N TYR A 10 12.78 5.41 -5.77
CA TYR A 10 12.70 5.05 -7.19
C TYR A 10 12.14 6.22 -8.04
N PHE A 11 11.27 7.02 -7.45
CA PHE A 11 10.66 8.20 -8.06
C PHE A 11 11.35 9.51 -7.62
N GLY A 12 12.61 9.43 -7.21
CA GLY A 12 13.39 10.60 -6.79
C GLY A 12 13.16 11.05 -5.35
N GLY A 13 12.52 10.21 -4.56
CA GLY A 13 12.27 10.43 -3.13
C GLY A 13 10.97 11.17 -2.85
N LYS A 14 10.63 11.19 -1.57
CA LYS A 14 9.36 11.73 -1.06
C LYS A 14 9.03 13.14 -1.52
N GLN A 15 10.02 14.03 -1.55
CA GLN A 15 9.79 15.43 -1.94
C GLN A 15 9.45 15.56 -3.44
N ASN A 16 10.13 14.79 -4.30
CA ASN A 16 9.83 14.79 -5.73
C ASN A 16 8.43 14.21 -5.99
N VAL A 17 8.08 13.11 -5.33
CA VAL A 17 6.73 12.54 -5.42
C VAL A 17 5.67 13.56 -5.00
N LEU A 18 5.88 14.30 -3.92
CA LEU A 18 4.96 15.35 -3.48
C LEU A 18 4.85 16.49 -4.51
N ASN A 19 5.96 16.91 -5.08
CA ASN A 19 5.97 17.97 -6.11
C ASN A 19 5.17 17.52 -7.35
N ASP A 20 5.39 16.32 -7.84
CA ASP A 20 4.69 15.76 -9.00
C ASP A 20 3.18 15.64 -8.73
N MET A 21 2.80 15.17 -7.53
CA MET A 21 1.41 15.14 -7.11
C MET A 21 0.77 16.53 -7.09
N MET A 22 1.47 17.54 -6.55
CA MET A 22 0.95 18.91 -6.46
C MET A 22 0.84 19.56 -7.84
N LEU A 23 1.85 19.42 -8.69
CA LEU A 23 1.86 19.97 -10.05
C LEU A 23 0.75 19.38 -10.92
N SER A 24 0.48 18.10 -10.76
CA SER A 24 -0.58 17.39 -11.47
C SER A 24 -1.96 17.51 -10.80
N LYS A 25 -2.10 18.28 -9.73
CA LYS A 25 -3.32 18.35 -8.92
C LYS A 25 -3.78 16.96 -8.44
N PHE A 26 -2.81 16.14 -8.01
CA PHE A 26 -3.01 14.78 -7.51
C PHE A 26 -3.49 13.75 -8.55
N THR A 27 -3.32 14.02 -9.84
CA THR A 27 -3.63 13.08 -10.93
C THR A 27 -2.40 12.40 -11.53
N HIS A 28 -1.20 12.61 -10.96
CA HIS A 28 0.05 12.02 -11.46
C HIS A 28 0.00 10.49 -11.39
N GLN A 29 0.39 9.86 -12.48
CA GLN A 29 0.53 8.41 -12.56
C GLN A 29 2.02 8.06 -12.51
N PHE A 30 2.44 7.40 -11.42
CA PHE A 30 3.80 6.95 -11.21
C PHE A 30 4.10 5.64 -11.94
N PHE A 31 3.05 4.89 -12.29
CA PHE A 31 3.15 3.61 -13.00
C PHE A 31 2.33 3.71 -14.27
N GLU A 32 3.02 3.77 -15.41
CA GLU A 32 2.40 3.81 -16.74
C GLU A 32 2.10 2.39 -17.25
N GLU A 33 2.82 1.41 -16.74
CA GLU A 33 2.72 0.01 -17.16
C GLU A 33 2.40 -0.91 -15.99
N THR A 34 1.92 -2.09 -16.33
CA THR A 34 1.72 -3.18 -15.37
C THR A 34 3.06 -3.75 -14.93
N TRP A 35 3.24 -3.93 -13.63
CA TRP A 35 4.41 -4.53 -13.02
C TRP A 35 4.13 -5.95 -12.54
N THR A 36 5.15 -6.78 -12.63
CA THR A 36 5.22 -8.07 -11.94
C THR A 36 6.20 -7.99 -10.77
N ILE A 37 6.30 -9.03 -9.96
CA ILE A 37 7.28 -9.06 -8.87
C ILE A 37 8.73 -9.08 -9.36
N ASP A 38 8.96 -9.43 -10.62
CA ASP A 38 10.30 -9.49 -11.23
C ASP A 38 10.74 -8.15 -11.81
N ASP A 39 9.82 -7.23 -12.02
CA ASP A 39 10.11 -5.85 -12.45
C ASP A 39 10.61 -4.97 -11.30
N ILE A 40 10.47 -5.44 -10.05
CA ILE A 40 10.94 -4.70 -8.87
C ILE A 40 12.47 -4.72 -8.83
N PRO A 41 13.15 -3.55 -8.91
CA PRO A 41 14.60 -3.53 -8.91
C PRO A 41 15.20 -4.04 -7.59
N GLU A 42 16.35 -4.72 -7.66
CA GLU A 42 16.96 -5.42 -6.52
C GLU A 42 17.30 -4.53 -5.32
N ASP A 43 17.57 -3.24 -5.56
CA ASP A 43 17.83 -2.28 -4.48
C ASP A 43 16.60 -2.00 -3.59
N TYR A 44 15.39 -2.27 -4.08
CA TYR A 44 14.14 -1.91 -3.44
C TYR A 44 13.43 -3.08 -2.73
N TYR A 45 14.05 -4.25 -2.71
CA TYR A 45 13.57 -5.36 -1.88
C TYR A 45 14.72 -6.10 -1.19
N SER A 46 14.40 -6.77 -0.11
CA SER A 46 15.25 -7.79 0.50
C SER A 46 14.60 -9.14 0.29
N LEU A 47 15.36 -10.11 -0.21
CA LEU A 47 14.87 -11.47 -0.45
C LEU A 47 15.33 -12.41 0.65
N LYS A 48 14.38 -13.13 1.25
CA LYS A 48 14.65 -14.21 2.20
C LYS A 48 13.57 -15.28 2.09
N ASP A 49 13.97 -16.53 2.00
CA ASP A 49 13.07 -17.70 1.99
C ASP A 49 11.92 -17.58 0.96
N GLY A 50 12.20 -16.98 -0.20
CA GLY A 50 11.23 -16.74 -1.27
C GLY A 50 10.33 -15.50 -1.06
N VAL A 51 10.50 -14.78 0.05
CA VAL A 51 9.73 -13.56 0.36
C VAL A 51 10.54 -12.33 -0.02
N LYS A 52 9.98 -11.49 -0.90
CA LYS A 52 10.50 -10.14 -1.20
C LYS A 52 9.87 -9.15 -0.22
N LEU A 53 10.68 -8.55 0.65
CA LEU A 53 10.27 -7.49 1.55
C LEU A 53 10.61 -6.13 0.95
N MET A 54 9.61 -5.27 0.81
CA MET A 54 9.74 -3.88 0.38
C MET A 54 9.35 -2.91 1.49
N THR A 55 9.86 -1.68 1.42
CA THR A 55 9.43 -0.57 2.28
C THR A 55 8.99 0.60 1.42
N SER A 56 7.84 1.19 1.75
CA SER A 56 7.32 2.38 1.04
C SER A 56 8.17 3.62 1.27
N GLY A 57 8.70 3.74 2.48
CA GLY A 57 9.47 4.86 2.98
C GLY A 57 9.29 5.06 4.47
N LYS A 58 10.08 5.95 5.04
CA LYS A 58 10.04 6.30 6.46
C LYS A 58 9.96 7.80 6.65
N ILE A 59 9.40 8.20 7.78
CA ILE A 59 9.53 9.56 8.31
C ILE A 59 10.76 9.55 9.21
N HIS A 60 11.83 10.25 8.82
CA HIS A 60 13.09 10.26 9.54
C HIS A 60 13.18 11.41 10.55
N GLN A 61 12.47 12.49 10.31
CA GLN A 61 12.54 13.70 11.13
C GLN A 61 11.16 14.30 11.41
N ALA A 62 11.02 14.97 12.55
CA ALA A 62 9.85 15.79 12.80
C ALA A 62 9.75 16.88 11.71
N ASN A 63 8.54 17.16 11.25
CA ASN A 63 8.22 18.14 10.20
C ASN A 63 8.57 17.71 8.74
N GLU A 64 8.90 16.45 8.48
CA GLU A 64 9.03 15.95 7.09
C GLU A 64 7.72 15.91 6.29
N GLY A 65 6.63 16.34 6.88
CA GLY A 65 5.31 16.32 6.25
C GLY A 65 4.58 14.98 6.41
N CYS A 66 3.51 14.79 5.65
CA CYS A 66 2.67 13.60 5.75
C CYS A 66 3.26 12.40 5.01
N SER A 67 2.79 11.21 5.34
CA SER A 67 3.04 9.97 4.61
C SER A 67 2.28 9.88 3.26
N CYS A 68 1.68 10.98 2.80
CA CYS A 68 0.82 11.00 1.62
C CYS A 68 1.54 10.53 0.35
N ALA A 69 2.80 10.96 0.15
CA ALA A 69 3.61 10.54 -0.99
C ALA A 69 3.83 9.02 -1.01
N MET A 70 4.23 8.47 0.15
CA MET A 70 4.46 7.02 0.31
C MET A 70 3.17 6.23 0.05
N GLY A 71 2.06 6.69 0.64
CA GLY A 71 0.75 6.06 0.43
C GLY A 71 0.30 6.09 -1.02
N THR A 72 0.48 7.20 -1.73
CA THR A 72 0.10 7.33 -3.15
C THR A 72 0.92 6.39 -4.04
N VAL A 73 2.25 6.36 -3.87
CA VAL A 73 3.11 5.45 -4.64
C VAL A 73 2.71 3.99 -4.39
N MET A 74 2.51 3.60 -3.13
CA MET A 74 2.14 2.22 -2.80
C MET A 74 0.74 1.84 -3.30
N THR A 75 -0.22 2.76 -3.22
CA THR A 75 -1.57 2.53 -3.78
C THR A 75 -1.49 2.26 -5.29
N GLN A 76 -0.79 3.12 -6.02
CA GLN A 76 -0.63 2.94 -7.46
C GLN A 76 0.19 1.69 -7.80
N PHE A 77 1.23 1.36 -7.00
CA PHE A 77 1.99 0.13 -7.17
C PHE A 77 1.09 -1.10 -7.08
N ILE A 78 0.30 -1.23 -6.01
CA ILE A 78 -0.62 -2.37 -5.83
C ILE A 78 -1.66 -2.45 -6.95
N GLN A 79 -2.18 -1.32 -7.40
CA GLN A 79 -3.15 -1.29 -8.51
C GLN A 79 -2.56 -1.77 -9.85
N ASN A 80 -1.26 -1.57 -10.04
CA ASN A 80 -0.54 -1.96 -11.25
C ASN A 80 0.24 -3.28 -11.11
N LEU A 81 0.33 -3.85 -9.90
CA LEU A 81 1.00 -5.11 -9.66
C LEU A 81 0.14 -6.28 -10.18
N ARG A 82 0.76 -7.16 -10.94
CA ARG A 82 0.15 -8.43 -11.37
C ARG A 82 0.88 -9.60 -10.74
N LEU A 83 0.10 -10.46 -10.14
CA LEU A 83 0.58 -11.68 -9.48
C LEU A 83 0.10 -12.91 -10.28
N THR A 84 0.89 -13.96 -10.28
CA THR A 84 0.46 -15.28 -10.76
C THR A 84 -0.38 -15.98 -9.69
N GLU A 85 -0.99 -17.11 -10.04
CA GLU A 85 -1.87 -17.87 -9.12
C GLU A 85 -1.13 -18.38 -7.87
N ASP A 86 0.19 -18.56 -7.96
CA ASP A 86 1.03 -19.06 -6.85
C ASP A 86 1.64 -17.92 -6.01
N GLN A 87 1.35 -16.67 -6.35
CA GLN A 87 1.91 -15.49 -5.71
C GLN A 87 0.86 -14.73 -4.93
N PHE A 88 1.28 -14.13 -3.82
CA PHE A 88 0.46 -13.19 -3.08
C PHE A 88 1.31 -12.02 -2.57
N ALA A 89 0.68 -10.87 -2.41
CA ALA A 89 1.27 -9.70 -1.78
C ALA A 89 0.54 -9.41 -0.46
N LEU A 90 1.31 -9.18 0.59
CA LEU A 90 0.81 -8.75 1.89
C LEU A 90 1.26 -7.30 2.12
N MET A 91 0.31 -6.41 2.34
CA MET A 91 0.59 -5.03 2.70
C MET A 91 0.31 -4.84 4.19
N ASP A 92 1.37 -4.56 4.96
CA ASP A 92 1.24 -4.15 6.36
C ASP A 92 1.01 -2.63 6.40
N MET A 93 -0.11 -2.23 7.00
CA MET A 93 -0.55 -0.84 7.03
C MET A 93 -0.53 -0.30 8.46
N GLU A 94 -0.23 0.99 8.59
CA GLU A 94 -0.38 1.68 9.87
C GLU A 94 -1.81 1.55 10.41
N ALA A 95 -1.92 1.59 11.75
CA ALA A 95 -3.22 1.59 12.40
C ALA A 95 -4.04 2.85 12.03
N GLY A 96 -5.34 2.69 11.88
CA GLY A 96 -6.27 3.78 11.58
C GLY A 96 -7.17 3.48 10.40
N ILE A 97 -8.19 4.33 10.23
CA ILE A 97 -9.18 4.19 9.16
C ILE A 97 -8.92 5.16 7.98
N GLU A 98 -7.92 6.02 8.10
CA GLU A 98 -7.60 7.08 7.14
C GLU A 98 -7.17 6.51 5.78
N HIS A 99 -6.59 5.31 5.79
CA HIS A 99 -6.12 4.63 4.60
C HIS A 99 -7.26 4.26 3.65
N PHE A 100 -8.41 3.87 4.21
CA PHE A 100 -9.60 3.55 3.41
C PHE A 100 -10.15 4.79 2.67
N GLY A 101 -10.10 5.96 3.30
CA GLY A 101 -10.51 7.22 2.66
C GLY A 101 -9.60 7.67 1.52
N ARG A 102 -8.41 7.07 1.39
CA ARG A 102 -7.43 7.38 0.34
C ARG A 102 -7.43 6.37 -0.81
N GLY A 103 -8.34 5.39 -0.78
CA GLY A 103 -8.47 4.38 -1.84
C GLY A 103 -7.33 3.37 -1.91
N ILE A 104 -6.59 3.16 -0.81
CA ILE A 104 -5.53 2.13 -0.74
C ILE A 104 -6.14 0.74 -0.90
N ASP A 105 -7.39 0.57 -0.51
CA ASP A 105 -8.19 -0.63 -0.69
C ASP A 105 -8.56 -0.92 -2.15
N ASN A 106 -8.39 0.05 -3.06
CA ASN A 106 -8.57 -0.19 -4.48
C ASN A 106 -7.39 -1.00 -5.04
N GLY A 107 -7.63 -2.23 -5.42
CA GLY A 107 -6.60 -3.13 -5.98
C GLY A 107 -6.15 -4.23 -5.03
N VAL A 108 -6.76 -4.35 -3.83
CA VAL A 108 -6.54 -5.49 -2.93
C VAL A 108 -7.77 -6.43 -2.94
N ASP A 109 -7.51 -7.73 -2.87
CA ASP A 109 -8.57 -8.75 -2.91
C ASP A 109 -9.17 -9.01 -1.51
N LEU A 110 -8.38 -8.81 -0.46
CA LEU A 110 -8.78 -9.08 0.92
C LEU A 110 -8.15 -8.08 1.90
N ILE A 111 -8.95 -7.60 2.84
CA ILE A 111 -8.48 -6.78 3.97
C ILE A 111 -8.69 -7.54 5.26
N LEU A 112 -7.61 -7.70 6.04
CA LEU A 112 -7.63 -8.22 7.39
C LEU A 112 -7.58 -7.06 8.38
N ILE A 113 -8.61 -6.91 9.18
CA ILE A 113 -8.66 -5.89 10.24
C ILE A 113 -8.36 -6.57 11.57
N ILE A 114 -7.23 -6.19 12.17
CA ILE A 114 -6.84 -6.65 13.50
C ILE A 114 -7.23 -5.56 14.50
N ILE A 115 -7.98 -5.92 15.53
CA ILE A 115 -8.47 -5.00 16.54
C ILE A 115 -8.16 -5.53 17.94
N ASP A 116 -7.88 -4.61 18.86
CA ASP A 116 -7.84 -4.93 20.29
C ASP A 116 -9.27 -5.18 20.81
N PRO A 117 -9.44 -6.00 21.87
CA PRO A 117 -10.74 -6.28 22.46
C PRO A 117 -11.24 -5.11 23.34
N SER A 118 -11.08 -3.86 22.85
CA SER A 118 -11.60 -2.64 23.47
C SER A 118 -12.90 -2.20 22.81
N TYR A 119 -13.72 -1.46 23.55
CA TYR A 119 -14.96 -0.93 23.03
C TYR A 119 -14.72 0.04 21.85
N GLU A 120 -13.70 0.87 21.95
CA GLU A 120 -13.29 1.85 20.94
C GLU A 120 -12.88 1.16 19.63
N SER A 121 -12.04 0.15 19.71
CA SER A 121 -11.61 -0.62 18.55
C SER A 121 -12.77 -1.34 17.86
N LEU A 122 -13.70 -1.89 18.64
CA LEU A 122 -14.94 -2.47 18.13
C LEU A 122 -15.83 -1.44 17.42
N GLN A 123 -15.94 -0.23 17.95
CA GLN A 123 -16.71 0.85 17.30
C GLN A 123 -16.05 1.31 16.00
N LEU A 124 -14.71 1.44 15.98
CA LEU A 124 -13.96 1.78 14.78
C LEU A 124 -14.11 0.69 13.70
N SER A 125 -14.01 -0.58 14.07
CA SER A 125 -14.18 -1.68 13.12
C SER A 125 -15.58 -1.75 12.52
N LYS A 126 -16.61 -1.36 13.27
CA LYS A 126 -17.98 -1.24 12.74
C LYS A 126 -18.12 -0.12 11.72
N LYS A 127 -17.43 1.01 11.92
CA LYS A 127 -17.38 2.11 10.95
C LYS A 127 -16.66 1.69 9.68
N SER A 128 -15.56 0.93 9.81
CA SER A 128 -14.86 0.31 8.68
C SER A 128 -15.73 -0.74 7.96
N GLY A 129 -16.73 -1.29 8.62
CA GLY A 129 -17.65 -2.30 8.07
C GLY A 129 -18.55 -1.82 6.92
N ASN A 130 -18.66 -0.51 6.67
CA ASN A 130 -19.30 -0.02 5.45
C ASN A 130 -18.48 -0.35 4.19
N TYR A 131 -17.17 -0.60 4.34
CA TYR A 131 -16.29 -1.09 3.29
C TYR A 131 -16.44 -2.61 3.06
N ARG A 132 -17.03 -3.33 4.00
CA ARG A 132 -17.35 -4.78 3.88
C ARG A 132 -18.33 -5.12 2.75
N LYS A 133 -19.07 -4.17 2.21
CA LYS A 133 -20.03 -4.45 1.12
C LYS A 133 -19.37 -4.90 -0.16
N VAL A 134 -18.10 -4.56 -0.36
CA VAL A 134 -17.33 -4.99 -1.55
C VAL A 134 -16.89 -6.45 -1.40
N PHE A 135 -16.58 -6.90 -0.18
CA PHE A 135 -16.00 -8.22 0.09
C PHE A 135 -17.00 -9.37 0.14
N LYS A 136 -18.26 -9.12 0.46
CA LYS A 136 -19.28 -10.18 0.52
C LYS A 136 -19.54 -10.87 -0.83
N ASN A 137 -19.21 -10.19 -1.94
CA ASN A 137 -19.45 -10.72 -3.27
C ASN A 137 -18.27 -11.51 -3.86
N HIS A 138 -17.04 -11.33 -3.34
CA HIS A 138 -15.87 -12.09 -3.82
C HIS A 138 -15.70 -13.43 -3.09
N LEU A 139 -15.97 -13.48 -1.79
CA LEU A 139 -15.88 -14.72 -1.01
C LEU A 139 -16.95 -15.77 -1.39
N LEU A 140 -17.98 -15.41 -2.15
CA LEU A 140 -19.04 -16.34 -2.58
C LEU A 140 -18.86 -16.81 -4.03
N ARG A 141 -17.79 -16.46 -4.73
CA ARG A 141 -17.50 -16.90 -6.10
C ARG A 141 -16.47 -18.03 -6.19
N SER A 142 -15.94 -18.52 -5.07
CA SER A 142 -15.00 -19.64 -5.01
C SER A 142 -15.63 -20.88 -4.33
N GLN A 143 -16.87 -21.20 -4.66
CA GLN A 143 -17.46 -22.54 -4.45
C GLN A 143 -18.08 -23.03 -5.73
#